data_3ac389eb10c03ffaf4ac8e29966a1e72
#
_entry.id   3ac389eb10c03ffaf4ac8e29966a1e72
#
_cell.length_a   1.000
_cell.length_b   1.000
_cell.length_c   1.000
_cell.angle_alpha   90.00
_cell.angle_beta   90.00
_cell.angle_gamma   90.00
#
_symmetry.space_group_name_H-M   'P 1'
#
loop_
_entity.id
_entity.type
_entity.pdbx_description
1 polymer ?
#
loop_
_entity_poly.entity_id
_entity_poly.type
_entity_poly.pdbx_seq_one_letter_code
_entity_poly.pdbx_strand_id
1 'polypeptide(L)'
;ALDFNIDTILEIFDDLINSIIEINAFSEINIKITNLLSNFENEKFKIYLSLIKFILIVLQKVKMGLNVGESYLSRNILKIENYSENITIDTINNKLDYLINNENDLFTFNLDKKIFIINFFAIK
;
A
#
# COMPACT_ATOMS: atom_id res chain seq x y z
N ALA A 1 23.99 -2.52 2.16
CA ALA A 1 23.14 -2.55 3.36
C ALA A 1 21.96 -1.63 3.16
N LEU A 2 20.80 -2.17 3.35
CA LEU A 2 19.58 -1.38 3.33
C LEU A 2 19.53 -0.58 4.64
N ASP A 3 19.79 0.70 4.54
CA ASP A 3 19.51 1.62 5.63
C ASP A 3 18.00 1.76 5.77
N PHE A 4 17.39 0.74 6.35
CA PHE A 4 15.97 0.72 6.56
C PHE A 4 15.68 1.25 7.94
N ASN A 5 15.43 2.55 8.02
CA ASN A 5 15.08 3.19 9.27
C ASN A 5 13.58 3.01 9.50
N ILE A 6 13.23 2.34 10.60
CA ILE A 6 11.83 2.10 10.95
C ILE A 6 11.06 3.41 11.15
N ASP A 7 11.72 4.47 11.62
CA ASP A 7 11.09 5.78 11.78
C ASP A 7 10.65 6.36 10.44
N THR A 8 11.45 6.16 9.39
CA THR A 8 11.10 6.60 8.03
C THR A 8 9.87 5.86 7.52
N ILE A 9 9.77 4.56 7.79
CA ILE A 9 8.59 3.76 7.43
C ILE A 9 7.36 4.27 8.15
N LEU A 10 7.48 4.58 9.44
CA LEU A 10 6.36 5.09 10.23
C LEU A 10 5.87 6.44 9.74
N GLU A 11 6.78 7.31 9.31
CA GLU A 11 6.42 8.61 8.74
C GLU A 11 5.60 8.47 7.46
N ILE A 12 5.95 7.51 6.61
CA ILE A 12 5.26 7.30 5.33
C ILE A 12 4.00 6.45 5.46
N PHE A 13 3.82 5.75 6.58
CA PHE A 13 2.73 4.79 6.77
C PHE A 13 1.35 5.43 6.55
N ASP A 14 1.12 6.58 7.19
CA ASP A 14 -0.14 7.31 7.03
C ASP A 14 -0.36 7.76 5.58
N ASP A 15 0.69 8.22 4.91
CA ASP A 15 0.62 8.64 3.51
C ASP A 15 0.28 7.45 2.61
N LEU A 16 0.85 6.27 2.87
CA LEU A 16 0.54 5.06 2.12
C LEU A 16 -0.91 4.64 2.29
N ILE A 17 -1.44 4.69 3.51
CA ILE A 17 -2.84 4.36 3.76
C ILE A 17 -3.74 5.35 3.02
N ASN A 18 -3.47 6.63 3.13
CA ASN A 18 -4.24 7.66 2.43
C ASN A 18 -4.22 7.46 0.91
N SER A 19 -3.08 7.08 0.35
CA SER A 19 -2.95 6.80 -1.09
C SER A 19 -3.77 5.57 -1.50
N ILE A 20 -3.77 4.54 -0.67
CA ILE A 20 -4.50 3.30 -0.96
C ILE A 20 -6.01 3.54 -0.99
N ILE A 21 -6.54 4.34 -0.07
CA ILE A 21 -7.98 4.62 0.01
C ILE A 21 -8.43 5.73 -0.93
N GLU A 22 -7.50 6.50 -1.51
CA GLU A 22 -7.82 7.59 -2.42
C GLU A 22 -8.29 7.05 -3.77
N ILE A 23 -9.47 7.46 -4.21
CA ILE A 23 -10.10 6.95 -5.43
C ILE A 23 -9.40 7.46 -6.69
N ASN A 24 -8.90 8.71 -6.64
CA ASN A 24 -8.27 9.34 -7.79
C ASN A 24 -6.78 9.02 -7.85
N ALA A 25 -6.37 8.24 -8.85
CA ALA A 25 -4.96 7.87 -9.04
C ALA A 25 -4.04 9.08 -9.23
N PHE A 26 -4.58 10.22 -9.65
CA PHE A 26 -3.83 11.43 -9.90
C PHE A 26 -4.09 12.52 -8.85
N SER A 27 -4.60 12.15 -7.67
CA SER A 27 -4.68 13.06 -6.54
C SER A 27 -3.28 13.49 -6.10
N GLU A 28 -3.20 14.59 -5.38
CA GLU A 28 -1.91 15.11 -4.89
C GLU A 28 -1.14 14.07 -4.09
N ILE A 29 -1.82 13.35 -3.17
CA ILE A 29 -1.16 12.31 -2.37
C ILE A 29 -0.70 11.14 -3.22
N ASN A 30 -1.49 10.70 -4.20
CA ASN A 30 -1.14 9.58 -5.06
C ASN A 30 0.00 9.92 -6.00
N ILE A 31 0.05 11.15 -6.54
CA ILE A 31 1.18 11.62 -7.34
C ILE A 31 2.46 11.64 -6.49
N LYS A 32 2.38 12.16 -5.28
CA LYS A 32 3.52 12.20 -4.35
C LYS A 32 4.08 10.81 -4.10
N ILE A 33 3.22 9.86 -3.75
CA ILE A 33 3.64 8.48 -3.44
C ILE A 33 4.15 7.78 -4.70
N THR A 34 3.50 7.95 -5.84
CA THR A 34 3.96 7.37 -7.11
C THR A 34 5.38 7.83 -7.45
N ASN A 35 5.64 9.12 -7.33
CA ASN A 35 6.97 9.68 -7.61
C ASN A 35 8.01 9.17 -6.61
N LEU A 36 7.65 9.07 -5.35
CA LEU A 36 8.56 8.56 -4.32
C LEU A 36 8.93 7.10 -4.58
N LEU A 37 7.94 6.24 -4.75
CA LEU A 37 8.17 4.80 -4.89
C LEU A 37 8.87 4.46 -6.21
N SER A 38 8.52 5.13 -7.30
CA SER A 38 9.09 4.84 -8.61
C SER A 38 10.58 5.18 -8.72
N ASN A 39 11.09 6.01 -7.82
CA ASN A 39 12.51 6.37 -7.77
C ASN A 39 13.35 5.42 -6.93
N PHE A 40 12.73 4.47 -6.23
CA PHE A 40 13.45 3.49 -5.44
C PHE A 40 14.08 2.42 -6.33
N GLU A 41 15.23 1.90 -5.89
CA GLU A 41 15.79 0.70 -6.49
C GLU A 41 14.91 -0.52 -6.19
N ASN A 42 15.12 -1.62 -6.91
CA ASN A 42 14.23 -2.78 -6.84
C ASN A 42 14.04 -3.34 -5.45
N GLU A 43 15.11 -3.47 -4.65
CA GLU A 43 15.00 -4.05 -3.31
C GLU A 43 14.15 -3.20 -2.38
N LYS A 44 14.38 -1.89 -2.39
CA LYS A 44 13.60 -0.95 -1.58
C LYS A 44 12.14 -0.89 -2.07
N PHE A 45 11.94 -0.91 -3.37
CA PHE A 45 10.60 -0.94 -3.96
C PHE A 45 9.83 -2.20 -3.51
N LYS A 46 10.48 -3.37 -3.51
CA LYS A 46 9.86 -4.62 -3.04
C LYS A 46 9.44 -4.52 -1.57
N ILE A 47 10.26 -3.90 -0.73
CA ILE A 47 9.93 -3.72 0.69
C ILE A 47 8.67 -2.87 0.84
N TYR A 48 8.55 -1.77 0.08
CA TYR A 48 7.36 -0.91 0.14
C TYR A 48 6.13 -1.60 -0.45
N LEU A 49 6.28 -2.42 -1.49
CA LEU A 49 5.16 -3.25 -1.97
C LEU A 49 4.69 -4.24 -0.90
N SER A 50 5.61 -4.84 -0.16
CA SER A 50 5.26 -5.72 0.96
C SER A 50 4.51 -4.97 2.05
N LEU A 51 4.91 -3.74 2.35
CA LEU A 51 4.22 -2.88 3.31
C LEU A 51 2.81 -2.54 2.82
N ILE A 52 2.65 -2.23 1.54
CA ILE A 52 1.34 -1.95 0.95
C ILE A 52 0.43 -3.18 1.05
N LYS A 53 0.94 -4.36 0.72
CA LYS A 53 0.18 -5.61 0.86
C LYS A 53 -0.23 -5.84 2.31
N PHE A 54 0.66 -5.60 3.25
CA PHE A 54 0.37 -5.72 4.67
C PHE A 54 -0.76 -4.78 5.09
N ILE A 55 -0.71 -3.52 4.66
CA ILE A 55 -1.78 -2.54 4.93
C ILE A 55 -3.11 -3.03 4.37
N LEU A 56 -3.12 -3.52 3.13
CA LEU A 56 -4.34 -4.05 2.51
C LEU A 56 -4.91 -5.22 3.28
N ILE A 57 -4.06 -6.13 3.75
CA ILE A 57 -4.49 -7.28 4.55
C ILE A 57 -5.09 -6.83 5.89
N VAL A 58 -4.48 -5.84 6.55
CA VAL A 58 -5.02 -5.30 7.79
C VAL A 58 -6.39 -4.64 7.56
N LEU A 59 -6.51 -3.84 6.49
CA LEU A 59 -7.80 -3.23 6.12
C LEU A 59 -8.85 -4.30 5.83
N GLN A 60 -8.48 -5.36 5.12
CA GLN A 60 -9.37 -6.49 4.85
C GLN A 60 -9.87 -7.12 6.14
N LYS A 61 -8.97 -7.39 7.09
CA LYS A 61 -9.34 -7.98 8.39
C LYS A 61 -10.27 -7.08 9.19
N VAL A 62 -10.00 -5.77 9.21
CA VAL A 62 -10.87 -4.79 9.89
C VAL A 62 -12.25 -4.78 9.25
N LYS A 63 -12.35 -4.77 7.92
CA LYS A 63 -13.63 -4.79 7.21
C LYS A 63 -14.42 -6.06 7.48
N MET A 64 -13.74 -7.18 7.72
CA MET A 64 -14.36 -8.47 8.02
C MET A 64 -14.67 -8.66 9.50
N GLY A 65 -14.34 -7.68 10.35
CA GLY A 65 -14.55 -7.75 11.78
C GLY A 65 -13.58 -8.70 12.50
N LEU A 66 -12.47 -9.06 11.86
CA LEU A 66 -11.49 -9.96 12.45
C LEU A 66 -10.51 -9.19 13.35
N ASN A 67 -9.97 -9.91 14.35
CA ASN A 67 -8.96 -9.34 15.23
C ASN A 67 -7.63 -9.18 14.46
N VAL A 68 -7.08 -7.98 14.48
CA VAL A 68 -5.82 -7.67 13.80
C VAL A 68 -4.59 -7.96 14.67
N GLY A 69 -4.79 -8.51 15.86
CA GLY A 69 -3.69 -8.91 16.73
C GLY A 69 -3.08 -7.78 17.55
N GLU A 70 -2.25 -8.17 18.52
CA GLU A 70 -1.50 -7.24 19.36
C GLU A 70 -0.17 -6.90 18.70
N SER A 71 -0.23 -6.15 17.61
CA SER A 71 0.98 -5.60 17.02
C SER A 71 1.03 -4.10 17.36
N TYR A 72 2.14 -3.47 17.03
CA TYR A 72 2.25 -2.03 17.14
C TYR A 72 1.10 -1.30 16.41
N LEU A 73 0.45 -1.96 15.44
CA LEU A 73 -0.75 -1.46 14.76
C LEU A 73 -1.97 -1.37 15.70
N SER A 74 -2.00 -2.14 16.78
CA SER A 74 -3.09 -2.07 17.75
C SER A 74 -3.19 -0.70 18.41
N ARG A 75 -2.08 0.05 18.47
CA ARG A 75 -2.06 1.43 18.98
C ARG A 75 -2.81 2.39 18.08
N ASN A 76 -2.97 2.04 16.80
CA ASN A 76 -3.60 2.87 15.78
C ASN A 76 -4.87 2.24 15.23
N ILE A 77 -5.45 1.27 15.95
CA ILE A 77 -6.58 0.50 15.46
C ILE A 77 -7.79 1.38 15.13
N LEU A 78 -8.06 2.39 15.98
CA LEU A 78 -9.17 3.33 15.72
C LEU A 78 -8.93 4.10 14.42
N LYS A 79 -7.69 4.49 14.18
CA LYS A 79 -7.30 5.20 12.96
C LYS A 79 -7.46 4.32 11.73
N ILE A 80 -7.06 3.05 11.85
CA ILE A 80 -7.22 2.07 10.77
C ILE A 80 -8.70 1.79 10.52
N GLU A 81 -9.52 1.68 11.55
CA GLU A 81 -10.96 1.52 11.40
C GLU A 81 -11.58 2.71 10.65
N ASN A 82 -11.16 3.94 11.00
CA ASN A 82 -11.62 5.13 10.29
C ASN A 82 -11.19 5.12 8.82
N TYR A 83 -9.96 4.74 8.52
CA TYR A 83 -9.50 4.61 7.14
C TYR A 83 -10.29 3.54 6.38
N SER A 84 -10.61 2.42 7.04
CA SER A 84 -11.32 1.32 6.40
C SER A 84 -12.73 1.68 5.93
N GLU A 85 -13.34 2.69 6.52
CA GLU A 85 -14.67 3.19 6.12
C GLU A 85 -14.65 3.81 4.71
N ASN A 86 -13.49 4.23 4.23
CA ASN A 86 -13.33 4.91 2.95
C ASN A 86 -12.95 3.98 1.79
N ILE A 87 -12.92 2.68 2.02
CA ILE A 87 -12.57 1.69 1.00
C ILE A 87 -13.46 0.46 1.14
N THR A 88 -13.91 -0.08 0.02
CA THR A 88 -14.74 -1.29 0.02
C THR A 88 -13.87 -2.54 0.08
N ILE A 89 -14.45 -3.65 0.55
CA ILE A 89 -13.76 -4.94 0.56
C ILE A 89 -13.42 -5.40 -0.86
N ASP A 90 -14.28 -5.11 -1.83
CA ASP A 90 -14.02 -5.45 -3.23
C ASP A 90 -12.81 -4.71 -3.77
N THR A 91 -12.68 -3.43 -3.46
CA THR A 91 -11.52 -2.64 -3.87
C THR A 91 -10.24 -3.17 -3.22
N ILE A 92 -10.28 -3.51 -1.94
CA ILE A 92 -9.14 -4.09 -1.23
C ILE A 92 -8.70 -5.39 -1.92
N ASN A 93 -9.64 -6.28 -2.20
CA ASN A 93 -9.36 -7.55 -2.84
C ASN A 93 -8.80 -7.37 -4.25
N ASN A 94 -9.36 -6.44 -5.02
CA ASN A 94 -8.88 -6.16 -6.37
C ASN A 94 -7.45 -5.60 -6.36
N LYS A 95 -7.14 -4.74 -5.41
CA LYS A 95 -5.79 -4.20 -5.26
C LYS A 95 -4.79 -5.27 -4.85
N LEU A 96 -5.16 -6.16 -3.92
CA LEU A 96 -4.33 -7.30 -3.53
C LEU A 96 -4.07 -8.24 -4.70
N ASP A 97 -5.10 -8.59 -5.44
CA ASP A 97 -4.98 -9.47 -6.61
C ASP A 97 -4.05 -8.87 -7.65
N TYR A 98 -4.15 -7.58 -7.89
CA TYR A 98 -3.28 -6.88 -8.82
C TYR A 98 -1.81 -7.04 -8.43
N LEU A 99 -1.48 -6.79 -7.15
CA LEU A 99 -0.10 -6.91 -6.67
C LEU A 99 0.40 -8.36 -6.76
N ILE A 100 -0.41 -9.31 -6.30
CA ILE A 100 -0.04 -10.73 -6.31
C ILE A 100 0.20 -11.23 -7.74
N ASN A 101 -0.66 -10.83 -8.67
CA ASN A 101 -0.61 -11.34 -10.05
C ASN A 101 0.45 -10.65 -10.91
N ASN A 102 0.86 -9.41 -10.59
CA ASN A 102 1.69 -8.61 -11.48
C ASN A 102 3.07 -8.26 -10.92
N GLU A 103 3.29 -8.41 -9.63
CA GLU A 103 4.56 -8.04 -8.99
C GLU A 103 5.76 -8.81 -9.57
N ASN A 104 5.59 -10.11 -9.77
CA ASN A 104 6.67 -10.94 -10.31
C ASN A 104 7.07 -10.50 -11.71
N ASP A 105 6.10 -10.21 -12.56
CA ASP A 105 6.35 -9.74 -13.93
C ASP A 105 7.05 -8.38 -13.95
N LEU A 106 6.70 -7.51 -13.01
CA LEU A 106 7.34 -6.20 -12.90
C LEU A 106 8.86 -6.34 -12.78
N PHE A 107 9.33 -7.24 -11.92
CA PHE A 107 10.76 -7.42 -11.67
C PHE A 107 11.43 -8.33 -12.71
N THR A 108 10.73 -9.38 -13.15
CA THR A 108 11.26 -10.33 -14.14
C THR A 108 11.50 -9.65 -15.48
N PHE A 109 10.57 -8.79 -15.91
CA PHE A 109 10.63 -8.12 -17.21
C PHE A 109 11.07 -6.66 -17.12
N ASN A 110 11.50 -6.22 -15.95
CA ASN A 110 11.96 -4.85 -15.71
C ASN A 110 10.95 -3.80 -16.22
N LEU A 111 9.68 -4.00 -15.85
CA LEU A 111 8.60 -3.11 -16.27
C LEU A 111 8.69 -1.75 -15.56
N ASP A 112 7.99 -0.76 -16.09
CA ASP A 112 7.97 0.59 -15.54
C ASP A 112 7.27 0.64 -14.18
N LYS A 113 8.01 1.01 -13.14
CA LYS A 113 7.48 1.10 -11.77
C LYS A 113 6.41 2.15 -11.64
N LYS A 114 6.57 3.29 -12.31
CA LYS A 114 5.62 4.40 -12.23
C LYS A 114 4.26 3.98 -12.80
N ILE A 115 4.25 3.37 -13.96
CA ILE A 115 3.02 2.87 -14.59
C ILE A 115 2.38 1.79 -13.72
N PHE A 116 3.19 0.90 -13.14
CA PHE A 116 2.71 -0.15 -12.23
C PHE A 116 1.95 0.47 -11.05
N ILE A 117 2.51 1.47 -10.41
CA ILE A 117 1.89 2.13 -9.25
C ILE A 117 0.65 2.93 -9.63
N ILE A 118 0.69 3.66 -10.75
CA ILE A 118 -0.49 4.40 -11.24
C ILE A 118 -1.65 3.45 -11.49
N ASN A 119 -1.40 2.31 -12.13
CA ASN A 119 -2.42 1.31 -12.37
C ASN A 119 -2.97 0.72 -11.07
N PHE A 120 -2.10 0.50 -10.08
CA PHE A 120 -2.52 0.06 -8.76
C PHE A 120 -3.49 1.05 -8.11
N PHE A 121 -3.15 2.34 -8.10
CA PHE A 121 -4.01 3.36 -7.50
C PHE A 121 -5.34 3.54 -8.26
N ALA A 122 -5.36 3.25 -9.56
CA ALA A 122 -6.56 3.36 -10.39
C ALA A 122 -7.58 2.24 -10.15
N ILE A 123 -7.22 1.18 -9.45
CA ILE A 123 -8.10 0.05 -9.17
C ILE A 123 -9.20 0.46 -8.17
N LYS A 124 -10.42 0.12 -8.51
CA LYS A 124 -11.60 0.36 -7.70
C LYS A 124 -12.23 -0.93 -7.22
#